data_b73f0a948ea02600da988dd38ac808bb
#
_entry.id   b73f0a948ea02600da988dd38ac808bb
#
_cell.length_a   1.000
_cell.length_b   1.000
_cell.length_c   1.000
_cell.angle_alpha   90.00
_cell.angle_beta   90.00
_cell.angle_gamma   90.00
#
_symmetry.space_group_name_H-M   'P 1'
#
loop_
_entity.id
_entity.type
_entity.pdbx_description
1 polymer ?
#
loop_
_entity_poly.entity_id
_entity_poly.type
_entity_poly.pdbx_seq_one_letter_code
_entity_poly.pdbx_strand_id
1 'polypeptide(L)'
;QQDGDRIMRFTTDGVLVDAWGQQGSGPGEFDGPHALAFDSQGRLFVADRSNNRVQIFDANMQFVDEWRHFGRPSGVAILSDDRLFVADSESNKVIAGELRNPGWTNGVRFGSAKDGSLLGFIDGTDPEGLSVDDLGNVWAGLTSTPILQKWIVGP
;
A
#
# COMPACT_ATOMS: atom_id res chain seq x y z
N GLN A 1 -3.67 15.62 -20.10
CA GLN A 1 -2.40 14.90 -19.83
C GLN A 1 -2.38 14.64 -18.33
N GLN A 2 -2.63 13.39 -17.91
CA GLN A 2 -2.55 13.02 -16.50
C GLN A 2 -1.07 12.75 -16.17
N ASP A 3 -0.40 13.77 -15.64
CA ASP A 3 0.96 13.65 -15.09
C ASP A 3 0.95 13.06 -13.67
N GLY A 4 0.06 12.08 -13.38
CA GLY A 4 -0.28 11.65 -12.04
C GLY A 4 0.49 10.43 -11.48
N ASP A 5 1.19 9.67 -12.34
CA ASP A 5 1.80 8.40 -11.94
C ASP A 5 3.27 8.58 -11.52
N ARG A 6 3.51 9.43 -10.54
CA ARG A 6 4.84 9.72 -9.99
C ARG A 6 4.80 10.03 -8.50
N ILE A 7 5.93 9.86 -7.86
CA ILE A 7 6.16 10.26 -6.47
C ILE A 7 6.87 11.61 -6.47
N MET A 8 6.45 12.51 -5.59
CA MET A 8 7.06 13.83 -5.42
C MET A 8 7.48 14.02 -3.97
N ARG A 9 8.65 14.60 -3.77
CA ARG A 9 9.17 14.98 -2.46
C ARG A 9 9.24 16.48 -2.34
N PHE A 10 8.71 16.99 -1.24
CA PHE A 10 8.71 18.41 -0.90
C PHE A 10 9.44 18.65 0.41
N THR A 11 9.95 19.86 0.59
CA THR A 11 10.39 20.37 1.89
C THR A 11 9.16 20.67 2.77
N THR A 12 9.36 20.89 4.08
CA THR A 12 8.26 21.22 5.01
C THR A 12 7.61 22.57 4.74
N ASP A 13 8.28 23.48 4.01
CA ASP A 13 7.76 24.76 3.54
C ASP A 13 7.16 24.71 2.13
N GLY A 14 7.02 23.48 1.56
CA GLY A 14 6.28 23.23 0.32
C GLY A 14 7.08 23.39 -0.98
N VAL A 15 8.41 23.49 -0.91
CA VAL A 15 9.26 23.55 -2.10
C VAL A 15 9.49 22.14 -2.65
N LEU A 16 9.24 21.93 -3.94
CA LEU A 16 9.55 20.66 -4.62
C LEU A 16 11.05 20.41 -4.60
N VAL A 17 11.45 19.28 -4.02
CA VAL A 17 12.86 18.85 -3.96
C VAL A 17 13.17 17.91 -5.12
N ASP A 18 12.26 16.95 -5.38
CA ASP A 18 12.51 15.85 -6.31
C ASP A 18 11.20 15.21 -6.77
N ALA A 19 11.24 14.58 -7.96
CA ALA A 19 10.12 13.80 -8.48
C ALA A 19 10.65 12.63 -9.31
N TRP A 20 10.07 11.43 -9.15
CA TRP A 20 10.46 10.26 -9.91
C TRP A 20 9.26 9.36 -10.23
N GLY A 21 9.45 8.46 -11.19
CA GLY A 21 8.42 7.60 -11.74
C GLY A 21 7.72 8.20 -12.95
N GLN A 22 7.03 7.36 -13.66
CA GLN A 22 6.19 7.65 -14.81
C GLN A 22 5.11 6.58 -14.91
N GLN A 23 4.10 6.79 -15.74
CA GLN A 23 3.10 5.77 -15.99
C GLN A 23 3.73 4.53 -16.63
N GLY A 24 3.42 3.36 -16.09
CA GLY A 24 3.87 2.08 -16.62
C GLY A 24 3.80 0.95 -15.60
N SER A 25 4.40 -0.19 -15.96
CA SER A 25 4.40 -1.42 -15.15
C SER A 25 5.81 -1.97 -14.87
N GLY A 26 6.86 -1.31 -15.36
CA GLY A 26 8.26 -1.67 -15.06
C GLY A 26 8.69 -1.25 -13.66
N PRO A 27 9.91 -1.61 -13.24
CA PRO A 27 10.50 -1.14 -11.99
C PRO A 27 10.61 0.39 -11.96
N GLY A 28 10.06 1.01 -10.91
CA GLY A 28 10.03 2.47 -10.77
C GLY A 28 9.00 3.19 -11.64
N GLU A 29 8.22 2.47 -12.44
CA GLU A 29 7.02 2.97 -13.10
C GLU A 29 5.80 2.69 -12.25
N PHE A 30 4.72 3.48 -12.37
CA PHE A 30 3.52 3.37 -11.54
C PHE A 30 2.24 3.42 -12.39
N ASP A 31 1.18 2.82 -11.87
CA ASP A 31 -0.19 3.01 -12.34
C ASP A 31 -1.11 3.18 -11.12
N GLY A 32 -1.51 4.43 -10.86
CA GLY A 32 -2.28 4.80 -9.68
C GLY A 32 -1.57 4.54 -8.35
N PRO A 33 -0.36 5.10 -8.11
CA PRO A 33 0.30 5.00 -6.80
C PRO A 33 -0.59 5.66 -5.74
N HIS A 34 -0.99 4.88 -4.73
CA HIS A 34 -2.10 5.23 -3.87
C HIS A 34 -1.72 5.55 -2.43
N ALA A 35 -0.70 4.89 -1.90
CA ALA A 35 -0.22 5.10 -0.54
C ALA A 35 1.29 4.88 -0.45
N LEU A 36 1.89 5.49 0.57
CA LEU A 36 3.33 5.47 0.84
C LEU A 36 3.57 5.18 2.31
N ALA A 37 4.59 4.38 2.61
CA ALA A 37 5.11 4.21 3.98
C ALA A 37 6.63 4.04 3.96
N PHE A 38 7.28 4.39 5.08
CA PHE A 38 8.69 4.12 5.29
C PHE A 38 8.86 3.05 6.37
N ASP A 39 9.85 2.20 6.22
CA ASP A 39 10.28 1.28 7.28
C ASP A 39 11.37 1.88 8.17
N SER A 40 11.83 1.11 9.17
CA SER A 40 12.86 1.53 10.11
C SER A 40 14.24 1.78 9.46
N GLN A 41 14.47 1.26 8.25
CA GLN A 41 15.71 1.43 7.49
C GLN A 41 15.65 2.60 6.49
N GLY A 42 14.52 3.31 6.43
CA GLY A 42 14.29 4.40 5.49
C GLY A 42 13.98 3.92 4.07
N ARG A 43 13.61 2.65 3.86
CA ARG A 43 13.11 2.17 2.59
C ARG A 43 11.68 2.67 2.39
N LEU A 44 11.37 3.11 1.17
CA LEU A 44 10.03 3.54 0.79
C LEU A 44 9.24 2.38 0.19
N PHE A 45 8.04 2.17 0.69
CA PHE A 45 7.05 1.22 0.17
C PHE A 45 5.94 1.99 -0.54
N VAL A 46 5.70 1.67 -1.80
CA VAL A 46 4.70 2.33 -2.65
C VAL A 46 3.59 1.34 -3.00
N ALA A 47 2.37 1.65 -2.60
CA ALA A 47 1.18 0.94 -3.03
C ALA A 47 0.87 1.30 -4.49
N ASP A 48 1.39 0.53 -5.43
CA ASP A 48 1.19 0.69 -6.87
C ASP A 48 -0.07 -0.09 -7.30
N ARG A 49 -1.23 0.53 -7.01
CA ARG A 49 -2.53 -0.14 -6.95
C ARG A 49 -2.94 -0.80 -8.25
N SER A 50 -2.92 -0.08 -9.37
CA SER A 50 -3.39 -0.63 -10.64
C SER A 50 -2.47 -1.68 -11.23
N ASN A 51 -1.22 -1.73 -10.79
CA ASN A 51 -0.27 -2.81 -11.10
C ASN A 51 -0.37 -3.99 -10.11
N ASN A 52 -1.27 -3.94 -9.11
CA ASN A 52 -1.46 -5.00 -8.10
C ASN A 52 -0.16 -5.39 -7.40
N ARG A 53 0.62 -4.39 -6.95
CA ARG A 53 1.91 -4.63 -6.28
C ARG A 53 2.24 -3.54 -5.26
N VAL A 54 3.13 -3.90 -4.32
CA VAL A 54 3.89 -2.95 -3.52
C VAL A 54 5.30 -2.89 -4.09
N GLN A 55 5.80 -1.72 -4.47
CA GLN A 55 7.20 -1.53 -4.86
C GLN A 55 8.01 -1.01 -3.68
N ILE A 56 9.25 -1.48 -3.55
CA ILE A 56 10.17 -1.13 -2.48
C ILE A 56 11.38 -0.39 -3.08
N PHE A 57 11.71 0.74 -2.48
CA PHE A 57 12.84 1.59 -2.86
C PHE A 57 13.78 1.78 -1.66
N ASP A 58 15.07 1.88 -1.91
CA ASP A 58 16.05 2.20 -0.87
C ASP A 58 15.99 3.68 -0.45
N ALA A 59 16.81 4.08 0.52
CA ALA A 59 16.89 5.46 1.01
C ALA A 59 17.33 6.48 -0.06
N ASN A 60 17.91 6.02 -1.18
CA ASN A 60 18.28 6.83 -2.33
C ASN A 60 17.24 6.79 -3.46
N MET A 61 16.05 6.21 -3.18
CA MET A 61 14.94 6.03 -4.12
C MET A 61 15.29 5.15 -5.32
N GLN A 62 16.27 4.22 -5.17
CA GLN A 62 16.53 3.19 -6.14
C GLN A 62 15.62 2.00 -5.91
N PHE A 63 15.06 1.45 -7.00
CA PHE A 63 14.22 0.26 -6.93
C PHE A 63 15.00 -0.93 -6.33
N VAL A 64 14.39 -1.62 -5.36
CA VAL A 64 14.95 -2.78 -4.66
C VAL A 64 14.17 -4.04 -5.01
N ASP A 65 12.83 -4.02 -4.88
CA ASP A 65 11.99 -5.20 -5.01
C ASP A 65 10.53 -4.83 -5.29
N GLU A 66 9.73 -5.82 -5.69
CA GLU A 66 8.28 -5.69 -5.78
C GLU A 66 7.56 -6.91 -5.19
N TRP A 67 6.46 -6.67 -4.46
CA TRP A 67 5.66 -7.72 -3.84
C TRP A 67 4.23 -7.71 -4.36
N ARG A 68 3.79 -8.83 -4.95
CA ARG A 68 2.45 -9.01 -5.53
C ARG A 68 1.49 -9.80 -4.62
N HIS A 69 1.99 -10.38 -3.55
CA HIS A 69 1.23 -11.23 -2.64
C HIS A 69 0.52 -10.45 -1.52
N PHE A 70 0.46 -9.13 -1.62
CA PHE A 70 -0.35 -8.26 -0.75
C PHE A 70 -1.68 -7.83 -1.39
N GLY A 71 -2.04 -8.35 -2.57
CA GLY A 71 -3.28 -8.05 -3.27
C GLY A 71 -3.20 -6.79 -4.12
N ARG A 72 -4.29 -6.00 -4.14
CA ARG A 72 -4.40 -4.73 -4.85
C ARG A 72 -4.30 -3.57 -3.84
N PRO A 73 -3.11 -3.06 -3.55
CA PRO A 73 -2.87 -2.20 -2.40
C PRO A 73 -3.49 -0.82 -2.55
N SER A 74 -4.43 -0.47 -1.67
CA SER A 74 -5.03 0.87 -1.56
C SER A 74 -4.36 1.69 -0.47
N GLY A 75 -4.03 1.06 0.67
CA GLY A 75 -3.36 1.67 1.80
C GLY A 75 -2.15 0.87 2.26
N VAL A 76 -1.15 1.54 2.81
CA VAL A 76 0.01 0.87 3.40
C VAL A 76 0.42 1.60 4.70
N ALA A 77 0.75 0.85 5.74
CA ALA A 77 1.34 1.36 6.97
C ALA A 77 2.41 0.40 7.48
N ILE A 78 3.46 0.96 8.07
CA ILE A 78 4.56 0.20 8.65
C ILE A 78 4.82 0.72 10.06
N LEU A 79 4.89 -0.18 11.03
CA LEU A 79 5.24 0.15 12.40
C LEU A 79 6.76 0.26 12.60
N SER A 80 7.18 0.83 13.72
CA SER A 80 8.59 1.00 14.07
C SER A 80 9.36 -0.33 14.23
N ASP A 81 8.65 -1.45 14.41
CA ASP A 81 9.20 -2.80 14.47
C ASP A 81 9.21 -3.52 13.11
N ASP A 82 8.87 -2.80 12.03
CA ASP A 82 8.78 -3.27 10.65
C ASP A 82 7.63 -4.26 10.39
N ARG A 83 6.58 -4.26 11.20
CA ARG A 83 5.32 -4.89 10.81
C ARG A 83 4.64 -4.05 9.72
N LEU A 84 4.37 -4.68 8.58
CA LEU A 84 3.72 -4.11 7.41
C LEU A 84 2.23 -4.46 7.40
N PHE A 85 1.38 -3.49 7.09
CA PHE A 85 -0.06 -3.65 6.89
C PHE A 85 -0.45 -3.06 5.54
N VAL A 86 -1.18 -3.82 4.74
CA VAL A 86 -1.62 -3.42 3.40
C VAL A 86 -3.13 -3.59 3.28
N ALA A 87 -3.82 -2.48 3.02
CA ALA A 87 -5.25 -2.46 2.72
C ALA A 87 -5.49 -2.78 1.25
N ASP A 88 -6.50 -3.61 0.98
CA ASP A 88 -6.97 -3.96 -0.35
C ASP A 88 -8.49 -3.76 -0.40
N SER A 89 -8.94 -2.74 -1.13
CA SER A 89 -10.36 -2.39 -1.24
C SER A 89 -11.00 -2.85 -2.56
N GLU A 90 -10.21 -3.36 -3.51
CA GLU A 90 -10.68 -3.51 -4.89
C GLU A 90 -10.34 -4.83 -5.57
N SER A 91 -9.63 -5.78 -4.95
CA SER A 91 -9.23 -7.02 -5.62
C SER A 91 -10.42 -7.78 -6.22
N ASN A 92 -11.54 -7.89 -5.50
CA ASN A 92 -12.75 -8.56 -5.96
C ASN A 92 -13.77 -7.63 -6.65
N LYS A 93 -13.40 -6.36 -6.93
CA LYS A 93 -14.24 -5.44 -7.68
C LYS A 93 -14.26 -5.84 -9.16
N VAL A 94 -15.45 -5.90 -9.73
CA VAL A 94 -15.65 -6.21 -11.16
C VAL A 94 -15.80 -4.92 -11.96
N ILE A 95 -15.00 -4.75 -13.01
CA ILE A 95 -15.11 -3.66 -13.96
C ILE A 95 -15.09 -4.23 -15.38
N ALA A 96 -16.07 -3.84 -16.19
CA ALA A 96 -16.25 -4.36 -17.55
C ALA A 96 -16.34 -5.90 -17.62
N GLY A 97 -16.85 -6.54 -16.56
CA GLY A 97 -17.00 -8.00 -16.49
C GLY A 97 -15.76 -8.76 -15.96
N GLU A 98 -14.70 -8.07 -15.65
CA GLU A 98 -13.44 -8.69 -15.18
C GLU A 98 -13.11 -8.24 -13.73
N LEU A 99 -12.58 -9.17 -12.93
CA LEU A 99 -12.05 -8.87 -11.61
C LEU A 99 -10.78 -8.03 -11.73
N ARG A 100 -10.64 -7.05 -10.86
CA ARG A 100 -9.45 -6.17 -10.80
C ARG A 100 -8.17 -6.93 -10.44
N ASN A 101 -8.28 -7.94 -9.59
CA ASN A 101 -7.16 -8.80 -9.20
C ASN A 101 -7.65 -10.23 -8.97
N PRO A 102 -7.78 -11.05 -10.03
CA PRO A 102 -8.30 -12.40 -9.93
C PRO A 102 -7.51 -13.28 -8.96
N GLY A 103 -8.21 -14.04 -8.13
CA GLY A 103 -7.61 -14.93 -7.12
C GLY A 103 -7.33 -14.26 -5.77
N TRP A 104 -7.64 -12.96 -5.63
CA TRP A 104 -7.48 -12.21 -4.39
C TRP A 104 -8.81 -11.67 -3.87
N THR A 105 -8.92 -11.50 -2.55
CA THR A 105 -10.08 -10.91 -1.86
C THR A 105 -9.67 -9.61 -1.17
N ASN A 106 -10.64 -8.70 -1.02
CA ASN A 106 -10.47 -7.46 -0.26
C ASN A 106 -10.19 -7.76 1.21
N GLY A 107 -9.50 -6.86 1.89
CA GLY A 107 -9.19 -6.97 3.31
C GLY A 107 -7.86 -6.32 3.68
N VAL A 108 -7.35 -6.62 4.88
CA VAL A 108 -6.02 -6.15 5.31
C VAL A 108 -5.07 -7.34 5.42
N ARG A 109 -4.01 -7.33 4.63
CA ARG A 109 -2.89 -8.28 4.78
C ARG A 109 -1.81 -7.66 5.63
N PHE A 110 -1.25 -8.45 6.54
CA PHE A 110 -0.15 -7.97 7.37
C PHE A 110 1.00 -8.97 7.40
N GLY A 111 2.20 -8.43 7.56
CA GLY A 111 3.43 -9.21 7.44
C GLY A 111 4.66 -8.42 7.90
N SER A 112 5.81 -8.81 7.39
CA SER A 112 7.10 -8.21 7.69
C SER A 112 7.57 -7.32 6.54
N ALA A 113 7.89 -6.06 6.82
CA ALA A 113 8.53 -5.18 5.86
C ALA A 113 9.97 -5.61 5.54
N LYS A 114 10.60 -6.45 6.38
CA LYS A 114 12.01 -6.87 6.20
C LYS A 114 12.19 -7.79 5.00
N ASP A 115 11.24 -8.73 4.83
CA ASP A 115 11.36 -9.82 3.86
C ASP A 115 10.07 -10.15 3.09
N GLY A 116 8.97 -9.41 3.34
CA GLY A 116 7.70 -9.62 2.69
C GLY A 116 6.90 -10.83 3.19
N SER A 117 7.35 -11.52 4.22
CA SER A 117 6.61 -12.68 4.76
C SER A 117 5.24 -12.27 5.28
N LEU A 118 4.17 -12.99 4.85
CA LEU A 118 2.82 -12.79 5.34
C LEU A 118 2.65 -13.45 6.71
N LEU A 119 2.09 -12.70 7.67
CA LEU A 119 1.76 -13.17 9.02
C LEU A 119 0.26 -13.41 9.18
N GLY A 120 -0.59 -12.74 8.40
CA GLY A 120 -2.03 -12.95 8.47
C GLY A 120 -2.84 -12.07 7.53
N PHE A 121 -4.18 -12.26 7.63
CA PHE A 121 -5.15 -11.59 6.80
C PHE A 121 -6.42 -11.31 7.61
N ILE A 122 -6.95 -10.09 7.51
CA ILE A 122 -8.23 -9.67 8.04
C ILE A 122 -9.20 -9.62 6.86
N ASP A 123 -10.10 -10.61 6.78
CA ASP A 123 -11.06 -10.80 5.70
C ASP A 123 -12.36 -10.02 5.91
N GLY A 124 -13.14 -9.93 4.85
CA GLY A 124 -14.54 -9.44 4.90
C GLY A 124 -14.69 -7.93 4.94
N THR A 125 -13.67 -7.19 4.53
CA THR A 125 -13.67 -5.73 4.52
C THR A 125 -13.17 -5.18 3.19
N ASP A 126 -13.46 -3.91 2.91
CA ASP A 126 -12.96 -3.18 1.74
C ASP A 126 -12.28 -1.86 2.18
N PRO A 127 -11.15 -1.97 2.90
CA PRO A 127 -10.45 -0.83 3.46
C PRO A 127 -9.73 -0.04 2.35
N GLU A 128 -10.05 1.26 2.21
CA GLU A 128 -9.34 2.13 1.26
C GLU A 128 -8.03 2.65 1.85
N GLY A 129 -8.12 3.25 3.03
CA GLY A 129 -6.96 3.71 3.79
C GLY A 129 -6.90 3.03 5.14
N LEU A 130 -5.71 2.87 5.67
CA LEU A 130 -5.50 2.35 7.01
C LEU A 130 -4.46 3.15 7.79
N SER A 131 -4.56 3.07 9.10
CA SER A 131 -3.53 3.47 10.06
C SER A 131 -3.41 2.39 11.13
N VAL A 132 -2.25 2.29 11.74
CA VAL A 132 -1.99 1.31 12.80
C VAL A 132 -1.42 2.05 14.01
N ASP A 133 -1.98 1.78 15.18
CA ASP A 133 -1.47 2.38 16.42
C ASP A 133 -0.28 1.59 16.98
N ASP A 134 0.42 2.14 17.97
CA ASP A 134 1.62 1.52 18.56
C ASP A 134 1.35 0.16 19.25
N LEU A 135 0.08 -0.14 19.53
CA LEU A 135 -0.34 -1.43 20.05
C LEU A 135 -0.60 -2.46 18.93
N GLY A 136 -0.52 -2.03 17.67
CA GLY A 136 -0.80 -2.87 16.51
C GLY A 136 -2.28 -2.96 16.14
N ASN A 137 -3.16 -2.15 16.77
CA ASN A 137 -4.55 -2.12 16.35
C ASN A 137 -4.68 -1.43 14.99
N VAL A 138 -5.42 -2.04 14.08
CA VAL A 138 -5.65 -1.52 12.73
C VAL A 138 -6.93 -0.68 12.70
N TRP A 139 -6.83 0.51 12.13
CA TRP A 139 -7.95 1.42 11.88
C TRP A 139 -8.08 1.62 10.37
N ALA A 140 -9.26 1.43 9.81
CA ALA A 140 -9.47 1.60 8.38
C ALA A 140 -10.80 2.28 8.06
N GLY A 141 -10.76 3.13 7.04
CA GLY A 141 -11.96 3.66 6.39
C GLY A 141 -12.42 2.70 5.30
N LEU A 142 -13.69 2.28 5.33
CA LEU A 142 -14.24 1.33 4.37
C LEU A 142 -14.88 2.06 3.18
N THR A 143 -14.81 1.46 1.99
CA THR A 143 -15.40 2.03 0.76
C THR A 143 -16.87 1.71 0.58
N SER A 144 -17.32 0.52 0.97
CA SER A 144 -18.71 0.08 0.79
C SER A 144 -19.67 0.71 1.79
N THR A 145 -19.19 1.07 2.97
CA THR A 145 -19.94 1.72 4.03
C THR A 145 -19.13 2.90 4.60
N PRO A 146 -19.72 4.09 4.79
CA PRO A 146 -18.97 5.24 5.30
C PRO A 146 -18.72 5.12 6.81
N ILE A 147 -17.95 4.12 7.22
CA ILE A 147 -17.59 3.86 8.62
C ILE A 147 -16.08 3.77 8.77
N LEU A 148 -15.62 4.13 9.96
CA LEU A 148 -14.29 3.82 10.46
C LEU A 148 -14.38 2.54 11.28
N GLN A 149 -13.59 1.54 10.93
CA GLN A 149 -13.54 0.26 11.65
C GLN A 149 -12.18 0.09 12.34
N LYS A 150 -12.22 -0.50 13.54
CA LYS A 150 -11.04 -0.88 14.31
C LYS A 150 -11.01 -2.38 14.50
N TRP A 151 -9.85 -2.98 14.21
CA TRP A 151 -9.54 -4.36 14.60
C TRP A 151 -8.48 -4.33 15.69
N ILE A 152 -8.76 -5.05 16.78
CA ILE A 152 -7.82 -5.25 17.87
C ILE A 152 -7.04 -6.51 17.53
N VAL A 153 -5.74 -6.36 17.27
CA VAL A 153 -4.85 -7.50 17.15
C VAL A 153 -4.55 -7.97 18.57
N GLY A 154 -5.10 -9.13 18.95
CA GLY A 154 -4.87 -9.72 20.27
C GLY A 154 -3.38 -9.99 20.55
N PRO A 155 -3.04 -10.23 21.81
CA PRO A 155 -1.66 -10.51 22.23
C PRO A 155 -1.13 -11.78 21.59
#